data_99f529366f6115b8badb0de44676eb1b
#
_entry.id   99f529366f6115b8badb0de44676eb1b
#
_cell.length_a   1.000
_cell.length_b   1.000
_cell.length_c   1.000
_cell.angle_alpha   90.00
_cell.angle_beta   90.00
_cell.angle_gamma   90.00
#
_symmetry.space_group_name_H-M   'P 1'
#
loop_
_entity.id
_entity.type
_entity.pdbx_description
1 polymer ?
#
loop_
_entity_poly.entity_id
_entity_poly.type
_entity_poly.pdbx_seq_one_letter_code
_entity_poly.pdbx_strand_id
1 'polypeptide(L)'
;MIFHDITTIIRFAIRKNNADKIIFFIENLSHFRFIESIFDYFFKNNYDITVISLENPFGTRDYNNNNLSLVLLKDEKDKITTLKNLKGKLFITTTPSIGTPIFPKSQIIPKEDRPKYLYFFHSLVSPNEMYVKNSFKNFDYIFSPSDIITEQLNFLVSNKTEIFTTGYLLFNNIEVGNYSKDFDDKVLIAPTWGEKGVSQLMN
;
A
#
# COMPACT_ATOMS: atom_id res chain seq x y z
N MET A 1 -15.53 -11.24 -3.47
CA MET A 1 -14.96 -12.35 -2.67
C MET A 1 -13.63 -11.93 -2.03
N ILE A 2 -12.65 -11.44 -2.78
CA ILE A 2 -11.31 -11.03 -2.30
C ILE A 2 -11.34 -10.02 -1.14
N PHE A 3 -12.22 -9.01 -1.21
CA PHE A 3 -12.31 -7.96 -0.20
C PHE A 3 -12.74 -8.47 1.18
N HIS A 4 -13.63 -9.48 1.22
CA HIS A 4 -14.08 -10.08 2.47
C HIS A 4 -12.93 -10.80 3.20
N ASP A 5 -12.03 -11.43 2.46
CA ASP A 5 -10.89 -12.14 3.02
C ASP A 5 -9.86 -11.17 3.61
N ILE A 6 -9.56 -10.07 2.90
CA ILE A 6 -8.66 -9.02 3.38
C ILE A 6 -9.16 -8.43 4.70
N THR A 7 -10.43 -8.06 4.77
CA THR A 7 -11.01 -7.48 6.00
C THR A 7 -10.97 -8.46 7.16
N THR A 8 -11.13 -9.75 6.92
CA THR A 8 -11.03 -10.79 7.94
C THR A 8 -9.61 -10.92 8.48
N ILE A 9 -8.60 -10.91 7.60
CA ILE A 9 -7.18 -10.96 7.98
C ILE A 9 -6.80 -9.73 8.79
N ILE A 10 -7.21 -8.55 8.34
CA ILE A 10 -6.95 -7.29 9.05
C ILE A 10 -7.63 -7.29 10.42
N ARG A 11 -8.89 -7.76 10.54
CA ARG A 11 -9.57 -7.91 11.83
C ARG A 11 -8.83 -8.84 12.77
N PHE A 12 -8.24 -9.92 12.27
CA PHE A 12 -7.43 -10.84 13.07
C PHE A 12 -6.15 -10.16 13.59
N ALA A 13 -5.46 -9.40 12.72
CA ALA A 13 -4.28 -8.62 13.12
C ALA A 13 -4.63 -7.57 14.20
N ILE A 14 -5.80 -6.95 14.08
CA ILE A 14 -6.32 -5.99 15.05
C ILE A 14 -6.56 -6.63 16.43
N ARG A 15 -7.15 -7.78 16.52
CA ARG A 15 -7.50 -8.43 17.80
C ARG A 15 -6.30 -8.74 18.70
N LYS A 16 -5.10 -8.81 18.14
CA LYS A 16 -3.88 -9.18 18.88
C LYS A 16 -3.16 -8.01 19.58
N ASN A 17 -3.56 -6.77 19.36
CA ASN A 17 -2.87 -5.58 19.87
C ASN A 17 -3.84 -4.61 20.57
N ASN A 18 -3.43 -4.02 21.70
CA ASN A 18 -4.28 -3.15 22.54
C ASN A 18 -4.29 -1.67 22.17
N ALA A 19 -3.53 -1.23 21.16
CA ALA A 19 -3.57 0.15 20.69
C ALA A 19 -4.59 0.29 19.55
N ASP A 20 -5.45 1.32 19.58
CA ASP A 20 -6.62 1.39 18.68
C ASP A 20 -6.36 2.13 17.37
N LYS A 21 -5.20 2.77 17.22
CA LYS A 21 -4.88 3.65 16.11
C LYS A 21 -4.41 2.91 14.85
N ILE A 22 -5.03 3.21 13.71
CA ILE A 22 -4.65 2.70 12.39
C ILE A 22 -3.95 3.82 11.61
N ILE A 23 -2.75 3.56 11.12
CA ILE A 23 -1.93 4.54 10.45
C ILE A 23 -1.84 4.17 8.97
N PHE A 24 -2.21 5.10 8.10
CA PHE A 24 -1.97 5.04 6.67
C PHE A 24 -0.80 5.95 6.31
N PHE A 25 0.22 5.40 5.67
CA PHE A 25 1.31 6.19 5.12
C PHE A 25 1.21 6.22 3.59
N ILE A 26 1.04 7.42 3.04
CA ILE A 26 0.85 7.68 1.62
C ILE A 26 2.00 8.56 1.15
N GLU A 27 3.03 7.93 0.59
CA GLU A 27 4.19 8.66 0.07
C GLU A 27 3.88 9.40 -1.23
N ASN A 28 3.05 8.79 -2.07
CA ASN A 28 2.63 9.37 -3.36
C ASN A 28 1.11 9.33 -3.46
N LEU A 29 0.50 10.48 -3.78
CA LEU A 29 -0.96 10.61 -3.90
C LEU A 29 -1.58 9.59 -4.86
N SER A 30 -0.91 9.31 -5.98
CA SER A 30 -1.36 8.32 -6.95
C SER A 30 -1.49 6.92 -6.36
N HIS A 31 -0.80 6.64 -5.24
CA HIS A 31 -0.85 5.35 -4.58
C HIS A 31 -2.05 5.19 -3.64
N PHE A 32 -2.69 6.28 -3.22
CA PHE A 32 -3.86 6.19 -2.35
C PHE A 32 -4.97 5.32 -2.93
N ARG A 33 -5.23 5.43 -4.23
CA ARG A 33 -6.24 4.63 -4.95
C ARG A 33 -6.11 3.11 -4.74
N PHE A 34 -4.90 2.61 -4.46
CA PHE A 34 -4.64 1.18 -4.26
C PHE A 34 -5.04 0.68 -2.87
N ILE A 35 -5.14 1.57 -1.90
CA ILE A 35 -5.53 1.26 -0.52
C ILE A 35 -6.78 2.01 -0.08
N GLU A 36 -7.42 2.76 -0.96
CA GLU A 36 -8.60 3.56 -0.68
C GLU A 36 -9.76 2.73 -0.15
N SER A 37 -10.02 1.56 -0.75
CA SER A 37 -11.08 0.67 -0.29
C SER A 37 -10.83 0.13 1.13
N ILE A 38 -9.55 -0.06 1.50
CA ILE A 38 -9.16 -0.44 2.87
C ILE A 38 -9.36 0.75 3.82
N PHE A 39 -8.96 1.96 3.39
CA PHE A 39 -9.18 3.17 4.16
C PHE A 39 -10.68 3.40 4.42
N ASP A 40 -11.51 3.32 3.38
CA ASP A 40 -12.96 3.48 3.47
C ASP A 40 -13.60 2.47 4.43
N TYR A 41 -13.10 1.24 4.42
CA TYR A 41 -13.57 0.23 5.37
C TYR A 41 -13.34 0.68 6.82
N PHE A 42 -12.14 1.13 7.17
CA PHE A 42 -11.84 1.58 8.52
C PHE A 42 -12.60 2.85 8.88
N PHE A 43 -12.68 3.79 7.93
CA PHE A 43 -13.38 5.05 8.12
C PHE A 43 -14.88 4.83 8.41
N LYS A 44 -15.55 4.02 7.58
CA LYS A 44 -16.99 3.68 7.75
C LYS A 44 -17.29 2.90 9.04
N ASN A 45 -16.30 2.20 9.57
CA ASN A 45 -16.44 1.46 10.85
C ASN A 45 -15.93 2.26 12.06
N ASN A 46 -15.73 3.57 11.93
CA ASN A 46 -15.35 4.50 13.01
C ASN A 46 -14.06 4.12 13.77
N TYR A 47 -13.07 3.57 13.08
CA TYR A 47 -11.75 3.36 13.67
C TYR A 47 -11.00 4.70 13.82
N ASP A 48 -10.12 4.78 14.82
CA ASP A 48 -9.19 5.91 14.96
C ASP A 48 -8.10 5.81 13.88
N ILE A 49 -8.13 6.73 12.91
CA ILE A 49 -7.25 6.72 11.73
C ILE A 49 -6.33 7.93 11.77
N THR A 50 -5.06 7.68 11.51
CA THR A 50 -4.10 8.74 11.18
C THR A 50 -3.59 8.51 9.77
N VAL A 51 -3.74 9.51 8.91
CA VAL A 51 -3.13 9.53 7.57
C VAL A 51 -1.90 10.42 7.60
N ILE A 52 -0.77 9.88 7.18
CA ILE A 52 0.51 10.58 7.06
C ILE A 52 0.85 10.66 5.57
N SER A 53 1.00 11.85 5.05
CA SER A 53 1.26 12.08 3.62
C SER A 53 2.06 13.37 3.39
N LEU A 54 2.64 13.53 2.20
CA LEU A 54 3.26 14.78 1.77
C LEU A 54 2.23 15.81 1.33
N GLU A 55 1.09 15.37 0.83
CA GLU A 55 0.00 16.21 0.35
C GLU A 55 -1.35 15.63 0.82
N ASN A 56 -2.42 16.40 0.74
CA ASN A 56 -3.76 15.92 1.08
C ASN A 56 -4.23 14.84 0.08
N PRO A 57 -4.37 13.57 0.49
CA PRO A 57 -4.74 12.49 -0.41
C PRO A 57 -6.24 12.44 -0.73
N PHE A 58 -7.04 13.23 -0.05
CA PHE A 58 -8.50 13.16 -0.15
C PHE A 58 -9.05 14.05 -1.27
N GLY A 59 -8.25 15.00 -1.77
CA GLY A 59 -8.70 15.96 -2.79
C GLY A 59 -9.88 16.79 -2.28
N THR A 60 -10.99 16.74 -3.02
CA THR A 60 -12.26 17.42 -2.67
C THR A 60 -13.21 16.56 -1.84
N ARG A 61 -12.83 15.32 -1.51
CA ARG A 61 -13.69 14.42 -0.72
C ARG A 61 -13.78 14.88 0.71
N ASP A 62 -14.99 14.92 1.22
CA ASP A 62 -15.25 15.30 2.61
C ASP A 62 -15.22 14.07 3.52
N TYR A 63 -14.08 13.88 4.18
CA TYR A 63 -13.89 12.90 5.24
C TYR A 63 -13.98 13.58 6.61
N ASN A 64 -15.08 14.23 6.90
CA ASN A 64 -15.33 14.87 8.19
C ASN A 64 -15.71 13.83 9.25
N ASN A 65 -14.72 13.40 10.03
CA ASN A 65 -14.95 12.54 11.18
C ASN A 65 -13.93 12.88 12.27
N ASN A 66 -14.38 12.96 13.54
CA ASN A 66 -13.52 13.21 14.69
C ASN A 66 -12.43 12.12 14.90
N ASN A 67 -12.62 10.94 14.29
CA ASN A 67 -11.69 9.83 14.39
C ASN A 67 -10.63 9.82 13.27
N LEU A 68 -10.57 10.84 12.42
CA LEU A 68 -9.58 11.00 11.36
C LEU A 68 -8.63 12.15 11.65
N SER A 69 -7.34 11.85 11.67
CA SER A 69 -6.26 12.83 11.78
C SER A 69 -5.41 12.81 10.51
N LEU A 70 -5.16 13.97 9.91
CA LEU A 70 -4.26 14.12 8.77
C LEU A 70 -2.96 14.82 9.21
N VAL A 71 -1.83 14.16 9.00
CA VAL A 71 -0.48 14.68 9.27
C VAL A 71 0.21 14.92 7.94
N LEU A 72 0.38 16.18 7.58
CA LEU A 72 1.11 16.59 6.39
C LEU A 72 2.59 16.77 6.71
N LEU A 73 3.44 16.03 6.01
CA LEU A 73 4.89 16.09 6.13
C LEU A 73 5.41 17.25 5.30
N LYS A 74 6.36 18.02 5.86
CA LYS A 74 6.94 19.17 5.17
C LYS A 74 8.15 18.79 4.31
N ASP A 75 8.95 17.86 4.81
CA ASP A 75 10.21 17.45 4.19
C ASP A 75 10.66 16.06 4.63
N GLU A 76 11.80 15.60 4.13
CA GLU A 76 12.40 14.29 4.48
C GLU A 76 12.72 14.17 5.99
N LYS A 77 13.09 15.25 6.66
CA LYS A 77 13.40 15.24 8.09
C LYS A 77 12.14 14.99 8.91
N ASP A 78 11.04 15.66 8.57
CA ASP A 78 9.74 15.43 9.15
C ASP A 78 9.30 13.98 8.94
N LYS A 79 9.49 13.44 7.72
CA LYS A 79 9.17 12.06 7.38
C LYS A 79 9.92 11.08 8.28
N ILE A 80 11.25 11.23 8.40
CA ILE A 80 12.07 10.38 9.26
C ILE A 80 11.64 10.48 10.72
N THR A 81 11.42 11.69 11.22
CA THR A 81 11.04 11.91 12.62
C THR A 81 9.68 11.31 12.93
N THR A 82 8.72 11.49 12.04
CA THR A 82 7.37 10.95 12.18
C THR A 82 7.38 9.43 12.15
N LEU A 83 8.07 8.82 11.18
CA LEU A 83 8.14 7.36 11.05
C LEU A 83 8.86 6.68 12.23
N LYS A 84 9.83 7.37 12.87
CA LYS A 84 10.52 6.86 14.07
C LYS A 84 9.63 6.86 15.32
N ASN A 85 8.65 7.75 15.38
CA ASN A 85 7.82 7.95 16.57
C ASN A 85 6.41 7.38 16.40
N LEU A 86 6.20 6.50 15.43
CA LEU A 86 4.90 5.89 15.18
C LEU A 86 4.43 5.04 16.36
N LYS A 87 3.25 5.39 16.87
CA LYS A 87 2.54 4.58 17.85
C LYS A 87 1.16 4.24 17.31
N GLY A 88 0.82 2.98 17.30
CA GLY A 88 -0.45 2.52 16.78
C GLY A 88 -0.49 1.01 16.67
N LYS A 89 -1.57 0.51 16.16
CA LYS A 89 -1.85 -0.92 15.99
C LYS A 89 -1.37 -1.44 14.66
N LEU A 90 -1.77 -0.76 13.61
CA LEU A 90 -1.44 -1.09 12.23
C LEU A 90 -0.79 0.10 11.53
N PHE A 91 0.15 -0.19 10.69
CA PHE A 91 0.76 0.74 9.75
C PHE A 91 0.59 0.19 8.34
N ILE A 92 -0.24 0.84 7.55
CA ILE A 92 -0.66 0.41 6.22
C ILE A 92 0.00 1.30 5.18
N THR A 93 0.67 0.70 4.20
CA THR A 93 1.37 1.45 3.15
C THR A 93 1.53 0.65 1.86
N THR A 94 1.79 1.37 0.78
CA THR A 94 2.24 0.83 -0.51
C THR A 94 3.72 1.11 -0.76
N THR A 95 4.42 1.72 0.20
CA THR A 95 5.84 2.06 0.09
C THR A 95 6.70 0.92 0.63
N PRO A 96 7.57 0.31 -0.19
CA PRO A 96 8.49 -0.72 0.24
C PRO A 96 9.66 -0.14 1.06
N SER A 97 10.51 -1.00 1.59
CA SER A 97 11.78 -0.65 2.23
C SER A 97 11.71 0.21 3.49
N ILE A 98 10.52 0.43 4.06
CA ILE A 98 10.33 1.20 5.30
C ILE A 98 11.20 0.62 6.43
N GLY A 99 11.93 1.50 7.12
CA GLY A 99 12.83 1.12 8.22
C GLY A 99 14.11 0.41 7.75
N THR A 100 14.43 0.43 6.47
CA THR A 100 15.71 -0.02 5.92
C THR A 100 16.62 1.19 5.59
N PRO A 101 17.94 0.99 5.39
CA PRO A 101 18.82 2.08 4.96
C PRO A 101 18.47 2.71 3.63
N ILE A 102 17.63 2.04 2.83
CA ILE A 102 17.22 2.50 1.48
C ILE A 102 16.11 3.54 1.58
N PHE A 103 15.21 3.39 2.55
CA PHE A 103 14.04 4.27 2.65
C PHE A 103 13.85 4.82 4.06
N PRO A 104 13.59 6.07 4.07
CA PRO A 104 14.53 7.16 4.01
C PRO A 104 15.45 6.94 5.18
N LYS A 105 16.70 6.64 5.06
CA LYS A 105 17.71 6.48 6.13
C LYS A 105 17.13 6.32 7.57
N SER A 106 15.93 5.74 7.66
CA SER A 106 15.16 5.60 8.88
C SER A 106 15.76 4.48 9.73
N GLN A 107 16.11 4.80 10.95
CA GLN A 107 16.48 3.77 11.90
C GLN A 107 15.27 2.89 12.19
N ILE A 108 15.48 1.60 12.28
CA ILE A 108 14.47 0.62 12.62
C ILE A 108 13.98 0.92 14.04
N ILE A 109 12.67 1.10 14.18
CA ILE A 109 12.02 1.12 15.49
C ILE A 109 12.04 -0.32 16.04
N PRO A 110 12.38 -0.55 17.31
CA PRO A 110 12.30 -1.87 17.91
C PRO A 110 10.96 -2.54 17.65
N LYS A 111 10.98 -3.83 17.34
CA LYS A 111 9.78 -4.54 16.85
C LYS A 111 8.66 -4.59 17.89
N GLU A 112 9.01 -4.56 19.15
CA GLU A 112 8.11 -4.59 20.32
C GLU A 112 7.25 -3.32 20.43
N ASP A 113 7.79 -2.18 20.01
CA ASP A 113 7.18 -0.86 20.22
C ASP A 113 6.53 -0.27 18.96
N ARG A 114 6.63 -0.96 17.82
CA ARG A 114 6.07 -0.45 16.57
C ARG A 114 4.74 -1.07 16.21
N PRO A 115 3.89 -0.38 15.39
CA PRO A 115 2.71 -1.00 14.79
C PRO A 115 3.06 -2.25 13.97
N LYS A 116 2.10 -3.10 13.72
CA LYS A 116 2.24 -4.14 12.69
C LYS A 116 2.25 -3.50 11.31
N TYR A 117 3.30 -3.79 10.52
CA TYR A 117 3.49 -3.23 9.20
C TYR A 117 2.81 -4.09 8.14
N LEU A 118 1.88 -3.47 7.40
CA LEU A 118 1.13 -4.07 6.31
C LEU A 118 1.51 -3.42 4.99
N TYR A 119 1.93 -4.23 4.03
CA TYR A 119 2.28 -3.78 2.69
C TYR A 119 1.23 -4.22 1.67
N PHE A 120 0.79 -3.28 0.85
CA PHE A 120 -0.08 -3.53 -0.30
C PHE A 120 0.63 -3.14 -1.58
N PHE A 121 0.55 -4.00 -2.60
CA PHE A 121 1.13 -3.72 -3.90
C PHE A 121 0.35 -2.62 -4.63
N HIS A 122 1.08 -1.65 -5.18
CA HIS A 122 0.54 -0.59 -6.02
C HIS A 122 0.85 -0.82 -7.52
N SER A 123 1.51 -1.92 -7.86
CA SER A 123 1.88 -2.27 -9.23
C SER A 123 1.94 -3.79 -9.40
N LEU A 124 1.68 -4.26 -10.63
CA LEU A 124 1.81 -5.66 -11.04
C LEU A 124 3.20 -5.89 -11.67
N VAL A 125 4.22 -5.90 -10.84
CA VAL A 125 5.63 -6.04 -11.28
C VAL A 125 6.27 -7.24 -10.59
N SER A 126 7.29 -7.80 -11.24
CA SER A 126 8.09 -8.87 -10.65
C SER A 126 8.86 -8.34 -9.43
N PRO A 127 8.63 -8.88 -8.22
CA PRO A 127 9.36 -8.48 -7.03
C PRO A 127 10.88 -8.65 -7.16
N ASN A 128 11.33 -9.69 -7.86
CA ASN A 128 12.76 -9.98 -8.04
C ASN A 128 13.49 -8.93 -8.89
N GLU A 129 12.77 -8.27 -9.81
CA GLU A 129 13.35 -7.28 -10.71
C GLU A 129 13.27 -5.86 -10.17
N MET A 130 12.19 -5.55 -9.44
CA MET A 130 11.87 -4.19 -9.03
C MET A 130 12.29 -3.84 -7.61
N TYR A 131 12.43 -4.85 -6.74
CA TYR A 131 12.75 -4.61 -5.34
C TYR A 131 14.14 -5.15 -4.97
N VAL A 132 14.88 -4.34 -4.26
CA VAL A 132 16.19 -4.75 -3.73
C VAL A 132 16.02 -5.71 -2.56
N LYS A 133 17.05 -6.48 -2.32
CA LYS A 133 17.13 -7.40 -1.17
C LYS A 133 16.78 -6.65 0.13
N ASN A 134 15.95 -7.25 0.95
CA ASN A 134 15.45 -6.72 2.22
C ASN A 134 14.39 -5.60 2.12
N SER A 135 13.86 -5.27 0.95
CA SER A 135 12.78 -4.27 0.81
C SER A 135 11.56 -4.57 1.69
N PHE A 136 11.32 -5.85 1.95
CA PHE A 136 10.17 -6.30 2.75
C PHE A 136 10.53 -6.79 4.16
N LYS A 137 11.79 -6.63 4.59
CA LYS A 137 12.33 -7.19 5.85
C LYS A 137 11.53 -6.81 7.10
N ASN A 138 10.98 -5.61 7.11
CA ASN A 138 10.31 -5.05 8.28
C ASN A 138 8.78 -5.21 8.25
N PHE A 139 8.23 -5.76 7.18
CA PHE A 139 6.80 -6.00 7.10
C PHE A 139 6.40 -7.26 7.87
N ASP A 140 5.30 -7.16 8.60
CA ASP A 140 4.69 -8.31 9.29
C ASP A 140 3.74 -9.04 8.37
N TYR A 141 3.04 -8.28 7.48
CA TYR A 141 2.07 -8.79 6.53
C TYR A 141 2.26 -8.18 5.15
N ILE A 142 2.17 -9.01 4.11
CA ILE A 142 2.20 -8.58 2.70
C ILE A 142 0.95 -9.10 2.01
N PHE A 143 0.24 -8.20 1.32
CA PHE A 143 -0.93 -8.51 0.52
C PHE A 143 -0.54 -8.54 -0.95
N SER A 144 -0.34 -9.76 -1.45
CA SER A 144 0.14 -10.03 -2.81
C SER A 144 -1.00 -10.01 -3.82
N PRO A 145 -0.80 -9.41 -5.00
CA PRO A 145 -1.83 -9.33 -6.02
C PRO A 145 -2.06 -10.62 -6.82
N SER A 146 -1.15 -11.60 -6.74
CA SER A 146 -1.29 -12.88 -7.47
C SER A 146 -0.41 -13.96 -6.87
N ASP A 147 -0.70 -15.23 -7.21
CA ASP A 147 0.10 -16.38 -6.77
C ASP A 147 1.53 -16.32 -7.30
N ILE A 148 1.72 -15.89 -8.55
CA ILE A 148 3.05 -15.73 -9.17
C ILE A 148 3.91 -14.75 -8.37
N ILE A 149 3.33 -13.62 -7.97
CA ILE A 149 4.04 -12.62 -7.13
C ILE A 149 4.29 -13.18 -5.72
N THR A 150 3.35 -13.94 -5.16
CA THR A 150 3.49 -14.60 -3.88
C THR A 150 4.66 -15.59 -3.88
N GLU A 151 4.79 -16.40 -4.91
CA GLU A 151 5.92 -17.33 -5.07
C GLU A 151 7.26 -16.59 -5.07
N GLN A 152 7.38 -15.51 -5.85
CA GLN A 152 8.59 -14.68 -5.87
C GLN A 152 8.90 -14.03 -4.53
N LEU A 153 7.90 -13.55 -3.82
CA LEU A 153 8.06 -12.95 -2.50
C LEU A 153 8.60 -13.93 -1.46
N ASN A 154 8.24 -15.21 -1.53
CA ASN A 154 8.73 -16.24 -0.62
C ASN A 154 10.28 -16.35 -0.62
N PHE A 155 10.95 -15.94 -1.71
CA PHE A 155 12.41 -15.90 -1.78
C PHE A 155 13.02 -14.59 -1.25
N LEU A 156 12.21 -13.53 -1.12
CA LEU A 156 12.67 -12.18 -0.75
C LEU A 156 12.40 -11.81 0.70
N VAL A 157 11.40 -12.45 1.32
CA VAL A 157 10.98 -12.13 2.69
C VAL A 157 11.58 -13.07 3.72
N SER A 158 11.53 -12.67 4.98
CA SER A 158 11.90 -13.52 6.10
C SER A 158 10.76 -14.47 6.48
N ASN A 159 11.08 -15.60 7.13
CA ASN A 159 10.08 -16.56 7.65
C ASN A 159 9.13 -15.95 8.71
N LYS A 160 9.33 -14.69 9.10
CA LYS A 160 8.49 -13.96 10.06
C LYS A 160 7.42 -13.10 9.39
N THR A 161 7.47 -12.94 8.07
CA THR A 161 6.50 -12.17 7.27
C THR A 161 5.44 -13.12 6.75
N GLU A 162 4.19 -12.84 7.03
CA GLU A 162 3.07 -13.60 6.47
C GLU A 162 2.64 -12.97 5.15
N ILE A 163 2.46 -13.79 4.11
CA ILE A 163 2.04 -13.34 2.78
C ILE A 163 0.64 -13.88 2.50
N PHE A 164 -0.25 -13.02 2.03
CA PHE A 164 -1.61 -13.36 1.64
C PHE A 164 -1.82 -13.00 0.17
N THR A 165 -2.20 -13.98 -0.64
CA THR A 165 -2.64 -13.72 -2.02
C THR A 165 -4.08 -13.21 -1.99
N THR A 166 -4.26 -11.93 -2.27
CA THR A 166 -5.55 -11.23 -2.11
C THR A 166 -6.12 -10.67 -3.40
N GLY A 167 -5.37 -10.77 -4.49
CA GLY A 167 -5.69 -10.07 -5.72
C GLY A 167 -5.26 -8.60 -5.71
N TYR A 168 -5.41 -7.95 -6.84
CA TYR A 168 -5.02 -6.55 -7.01
C TYR A 168 -6.19 -5.63 -6.68
N LEU A 169 -6.08 -4.89 -5.58
CA LEU A 169 -7.18 -4.11 -5.00
C LEU A 169 -7.81 -3.10 -5.96
N LEU A 170 -7.02 -2.56 -6.89
CA LEU A 170 -7.54 -1.62 -7.88
C LEU A 170 -8.66 -2.23 -8.74
N PHE A 171 -8.64 -3.55 -8.97
CA PHE A 171 -9.65 -4.22 -9.77
C PHE A 171 -11.01 -4.29 -9.08
N ASN A 172 -11.09 -4.13 -7.78
CA ASN A 172 -12.37 -4.09 -7.06
C ASN A 172 -13.23 -2.86 -7.44
N ASN A 173 -12.58 -1.81 -7.94
CA ASN A 173 -13.25 -0.56 -8.33
C ASN A 173 -13.53 -0.49 -9.85
N ILE A 174 -13.16 -1.53 -10.59
CA ILE A 174 -13.45 -1.60 -12.03
C ILE A 174 -14.82 -2.22 -12.20
N GLU A 175 -15.80 -1.40 -12.60
CA GLU A 175 -17.06 -1.92 -13.10
C GLU A 175 -16.80 -2.64 -14.43
N VAL A 176 -17.07 -3.93 -14.45
CA VAL A 176 -17.08 -4.68 -15.71
C VAL A 176 -18.35 -4.26 -16.45
N GLY A 177 -18.26 -3.16 -17.20
CA GLY A 177 -19.32 -2.70 -18.07
C GLY A 177 -19.57 -3.70 -19.20
N ASN A 178 -20.77 -3.68 -19.76
CA ASN A 178 -21.05 -4.34 -21.03
C ASN A 178 -20.22 -3.64 -22.10
N TYR A 179 -19.08 -4.23 -22.48
CA TYR A 179 -18.28 -3.75 -23.59
C TYR A 179 -19.15 -3.79 -24.85
N SER A 180 -19.39 -2.63 -25.46
CA SER A 180 -20.01 -2.60 -26.78
C SER A 180 -19.03 -3.21 -27.77
N LYS A 181 -19.55 -3.95 -28.76
CA LYS A 181 -18.74 -4.55 -29.86
C LYS A 181 -18.02 -3.50 -30.73
N ASP A 182 -18.22 -2.20 -30.45
CA ASP A 182 -17.63 -1.07 -31.17
C ASP A 182 -16.09 -0.95 -31.00
N PHE A 183 -15.48 -1.84 -30.24
CA PHE A 183 -14.02 -1.83 -30.00
C PHE A 183 -13.25 -2.91 -30.77
N ASP A 184 -13.94 -3.81 -31.50
CA ASP A 184 -13.31 -4.97 -32.14
C ASP A 184 -12.24 -4.58 -33.20
N ASP A 185 -12.32 -3.36 -33.77
CA ASP A 185 -11.38 -2.84 -34.77
C ASP A 185 -10.36 -1.81 -34.19
N LYS A 186 -10.28 -1.68 -32.86
CA LYS A 186 -9.43 -0.68 -32.21
C LYS A 186 -8.23 -1.32 -31.53
N VAL A 187 -7.05 -0.79 -31.76
CA VAL A 187 -5.82 -1.18 -31.08
C VAL A 187 -5.50 -0.15 -30.01
N LEU A 188 -5.41 -0.57 -28.74
CA LEU A 188 -4.91 0.26 -27.67
C LEU A 188 -3.39 0.25 -27.69
N ILE A 189 -2.77 1.41 -27.93
CA ILE A 189 -1.33 1.60 -27.77
C ILE A 189 -1.10 2.28 -26.43
N ALA A 190 -0.59 1.52 -25.46
CA ALA A 190 -0.30 2.00 -24.10
C ALA A 190 1.22 1.99 -23.88
N PRO A 191 1.95 3.04 -24.25
CA PRO A 191 3.40 3.11 -24.07
C PRO A 191 3.75 3.10 -22.58
N THR A 192 4.78 2.34 -22.24
CA THR A 192 5.36 2.35 -20.90
C THR A 192 6.34 3.51 -20.76
N TRP A 193 6.77 3.76 -19.55
CA TRP A 193 7.75 4.81 -19.25
C TRP A 193 9.12 4.50 -19.85
N GLY A 194 9.88 5.56 -20.15
CA GLY A 194 11.29 5.52 -20.49
C GLY A 194 11.60 6.09 -21.85
N GLU A 195 12.88 6.37 -22.07
CA GLU A 195 13.43 6.97 -23.30
C GLU A 195 13.21 6.09 -24.55
N LYS A 196 12.90 4.80 -24.37
CA LYS A 196 12.65 3.82 -25.44
C LYS A 196 11.17 3.46 -25.57
N GLY A 197 10.28 4.38 -25.25
CA GLY A 197 8.84 4.17 -25.44
C GLY A 197 8.47 3.99 -26.91
N VAL A 198 7.25 3.47 -27.16
CA VAL A 198 6.73 3.12 -28.51
C VAL A 198 6.86 4.26 -29.53
N SER A 199 6.97 5.53 -29.10
CA SER A 199 7.22 6.66 -29.99
C SER A 199 8.53 6.56 -30.80
N GLN A 200 9.51 5.79 -30.35
CA GLN A 200 10.75 5.51 -31.12
C GLN A 200 10.61 4.37 -32.11
N LEU A 201 9.58 3.54 -31.99
CA LEU A 201 9.30 2.46 -32.90
C LEU A 201 8.42 2.89 -34.08
N MET A 202 7.88 4.11 -34.04
CA MET A 202 6.98 4.67 -35.04
C MET A 202 7.68 5.71 -35.96
N ASN A 203 8.98 5.92 -35.80
CA ASN A 203 9.86 6.65 -36.71
C ASN A 203 10.78 5.67 -37.41
#